data_867eef707c9011be747660047a3d933a
#
_entry.id   867eef707c9011be747660047a3d933a
#
_cell.length_a   1.000
_cell.length_b   1.000
_cell.length_c   1.000
_cell.angle_alpha   90.00
_cell.angle_beta   90.00
_cell.angle_gamma   90.00
#
_symmetry.space_group_name_H-M   'P 1'
#
loop_
_entity.id
_entity.type
_entity.pdbx_description
1 polymer ?
#
loop_
_entity_poly.entity_id
_entity_poly.type
_entity_poly.pdbx_seq_one_letter_code
_entity_poly.pdbx_strand_id
1 'polypeptide(L)'
;CALENLEIKNGREEGEKKMRYNLEECRKFYAGKRVLVTGHTGFKGTWLCRILMLAGAKVTGYSLNPPTEPSVYGLLDMENSGMTSVIGDVRDLAQLHKVFEETEPEIVLHLAAQPIVRDSYREPVYTYETM
;
A
#
# COMPACT_ATOMS: atom_id res chain seq x y z
N CYS A 1 20.90 12.33 -12.65
CA CYS A 1 20.71 11.73 -11.34
C CYS A 1 21.71 10.63 -11.10
N ALA A 2 22.46 10.70 -10.02
CA ALA A 2 23.68 9.93 -9.74
C ALA A 2 23.45 8.48 -9.26
N LEU A 3 22.40 7.79 -9.66
CA LEU A 3 22.12 6.39 -9.34
C LEU A 3 22.05 5.47 -10.57
N GLU A 4 22.39 5.98 -11.75
CA GLU A 4 22.31 5.19 -12.99
C GLU A 4 23.56 4.33 -13.28
N ASN A 5 24.64 4.43 -12.52
CA ASN A 5 25.91 3.78 -12.83
C ASN A 5 26.51 2.96 -11.67
N LEU A 6 25.70 2.21 -10.94
CA LEU A 6 26.21 1.14 -10.10
C LEU A 6 26.08 -0.19 -10.86
N GLU A 7 26.91 -0.36 -11.90
CA GLU A 7 27.21 -1.68 -12.45
C GLU A 7 28.09 -2.44 -11.44
N ILE A 8 27.46 -3.26 -10.64
CA ILE A 8 28.18 -4.33 -9.94
C ILE A 8 28.40 -5.45 -10.97
N LYS A 9 29.59 -5.44 -11.59
CA LYS A 9 30.07 -6.57 -12.37
C LYS A 9 30.41 -7.72 -11.43
N ASN A 10 29.46 -8.60 -11.17
CA ASN A 10 29.73 -9.94 -10.69
C ASN A 10 29.32 -10.94 -11.74
N GLY A 11 30.33 -11.60 -12.32
CA GLY A 11 30.21 -12.60 -13.37
C GLY A 11 29.47 -13.84 -12.89
N ARG A 12 28.18 -13.89 -13.15
CA ARG A 12 27.35 -15.06 -13.42
C ARG A 12 26.28 -14.60 -14.38
N GLU A 13 26.69 -14.46 -15.61
CA GLU A 13 25.79 -14.26 -16.72
C GLU A 13 25.35 -15.63 -17.20
N GLU A 14 24.06 -15.87 -17.12
CA GLU A 14 23.17 -16.43 -18.14
C GLU A 14 21.93 -16.96 -17.44
N GLY A 15 20.82 -16.19 -17.49
CA GLY A 15 19.49 -16.69 -17.12
C GLY A 15 18.64 -15.83 -16.20
N GLU A 16 19.18 -14.90 -15.45
CA GLU A 16 18.38 -13.99 -14.64
C GLU A 16 17.99 -12.77 -15.49
N LYS A 17 16.75 -12.80 -15.99
CA LYS A 17 16.07 -11.63 -16.50
C LYS A 17 15.94 -10.66 -15.32
N LYS A 18 16.91 -9.75 -15.19
CA LYS A 18 16.98 -8.75 -14.15
C LYS A 18 15.67 -7.96 -14.19
N MET A 19 14.78 -8.24 -13.25
CA MET A 19 13.53 -7.51 -13.11
C MET A 19 13.89 -6.10 -12.63
N ARG A 20 14.21 -5.22 -13.56
CA ARG A 20 14.36 -3.79 -13.28
C ARG A 20 12.96 -3.24 -13.08
N TYR A 21 12.56 -3.07 -11.82
CA TYR A 21 11.41 -2.24 -11.51
C TYR A 21 11.73 -0.81 -11.93
N ASN A 22 11.24 -0.44 -13.10
CA ASN A 22 11.41 0.91 -13.60
C ASN A 22 10.18 1.73 -13.21
N LEU A 23 10.39 2.84 -12.51
CA LEU A 23 9.31 3.76 -12.14
C LEU A 23 8.53 4.25 -13.37
N GLU A 24 9.16 4.32 -14.53
CA GLU A 24 8.49 4.68 -15.79
C GLU A 24 7.47 3.63 -16.23
N GLU A 25 7.77 2.35 -16.07
CA GLU A 25 6.83 1.26 -16.37
C GLU A 25 5.66 1.28 -15.41
N CYS A 26 5.93 1.51 -14.11
CA CYS A 26 4.88 1.73 -13.12
C CYS A 26 4.01 2.93 -13.48
N ARG A 27 4.59 4.04 -13.91
CA ARG A 27 3.85 5.22 -14.36
C ARG A 27 2.98 4.93 -15.58
N LYS A 28 3.48 4.19 -16.55
CA LYS A 28 2.68 3.80 -17.74
C LYS A 28 1.46 2.98 -17.37
N PHE A 29 1.59 2.11 -16.37
CA PHE A 29 0.49 1.25 -15.94
C PHE A 29 -0.49 1.96 -14.99
N TYR A 30 0.03 2.67 -13.97
CA TYR A 30 -0.79 3.21 -12.89
C TYR A 30 -1.29 4.64 -13.12
N ALA A 31 -0.73 5.38 -14.08
CA ALA A 31 -1.10 6.77 -14.31
C ALA A 31 -2.62 6.92 -14.53
N GLY A 32 -3.25 7.71 -13.67
CA GLY A 32 -4.68 7.99 -13.71
C GLY A 32 -5.60 6.86 -13.23
N LYS A 33 -5.06 5.69 -12.88
CA LYS A 33 -5.88 4.57 -12.36
C LYS A 33 -6.32 4.83 -10.92
N ARG A 34 -7.54 4.43 -10.61
CA ARG A 34 -8.10 4.48 -9.27
C ARG A 34 -7.71 3.22 -8.51
N VAL A 35 -6.93 3.38 -7.46
CA VAL A 35 -6.40 2.28 -6.65
C VAL A 35 -6.89 2.42 -5.22
N LEU A 36 -7.55 1.39 -4.71
CA LEU A 36 -7.92 1.27 -3.31
C LEU A 36 -6.91 0.41 -2.57
N VAL A 37 -6.35 0.93 -1.48
CA VAL A 37 -5.39 0.21 -0.65
C VAL A 37 -5.96 0.06 0.76
N THR A 38 -6.22 -1.17 1.18
CA THR A 38 -6.57 -1.42 2.59
C THR A 38 -5.29 -1.60 3.41
N GLY A 39 -5.30 -1.10 4.66
CA GLY A 39 -4.10 -1.15 5.51
C GLY A 39 -3.06 -0.07 5.17
N HIS A 40 -3.50 1.05 4.60
CA HIS A 40 -2.61 2.13 4.15
C HIS A 40 -1.87 2.87 5.28
N THR A 41 -2.32 2.78 6.51
CA THR A 41 -1.67 3.39 7.69
C THR A 41 -0.55 2.53 8.26
N GLY A 42 -0.46 1.26 7.87
CA GLY A 42 0.62 0.37 8.25
C GLY A 42 1.92 0.67 7.49
N PHE A 43 3.03 0.08 7.93
CA PHE A 43 4.35 0.30 7.34
C PHE A 43 4.39 0.02 5.82
N LYS A 44 4.01 -1.18 5.41
CA LYS A 44 4.01 -1.56 3.99
C LYS A 44 2.98 -0.78 3.18
N GLY A 45 1.77 -0.59 3.74
CA GLY A 45 0.70 0.14 3.07
C GLY A 45 1.05 1.59 2.80
N THR A 46 1.70 2.26 3.74
CA THR A 46 2.17 3.64 3.58
C THR A 46 3.17 3.76 2.43
N TRP A 47 4.19 2.91 2.40
CA TRP A 47 5.18 2.91 1.32
C TRP A 47 4.56 2.60 -0.04
N LEU A 48 3.65 1.62 -0.09
CA LEU A 48 2.94 1.28 -1.31
C LEU A 48 2.11 2.45 -1.84
N CYS A 49 1.35 3.12 -0.97
CA CYS A 49 0.60 4.31 -1.34
C CYS A 49 1.52 5.41 -1.89
N ARG A 50 2.67 5.64 -1.25
CA ARG A 50 3.65 6.62 -1.74
C ARG A 50 4.16 6.30 -3.14
N ILE A 51 4.52 5.04 -3.39
CA ILE A 51 4.98 4.58 -4.71
C ILE A 51 3.88 4.75 -5.76
N LEU A 52 2.64 4.34 -5.45
CA LEU A 52 1.50 4.48 -6.36
C LEU A 52 1.21 5.95 -6.71
N MET A 53 1.31 6.84 -5.75
CA MET A 53 1.14 8.28 -5.98
C MET A 53 2.25 8.84 -6.87
N LEU A 54 3.51 8.44 -6.66
CA LEU A 54 4.63 8.80 -7.53
C LEU A 54 4.47 8.23 -8.94
N ALA A 55 3.79 7.11 -9.08
CA ALA A 55 3.41 6.54 -10.38
C ALA A 55 2.19 7.23 -11.03
N GLY A 56 1.59 8.22 -10.38
CA GLY A 56 0.46 8.99 -10.92
C GLY A 56 -0.91 8.36 -10.72
N ALA A 57 -1.04 7.35 -9.86
CA ALA A 57 -2.33 6.76 -9.50
C ALA A 57 -3.15 7.68 -8.59
N LYS A 58 -4.46 7.56 -8.68
CA LYS A 58 -5.42 8.12 -7.73
C LYS A 58 -5.62 7.14 -6.59
N VAL A 59 -4.95 7.38 -5.46
CA VAL A 59 -4.92 6.44 -4.35
C VAL A 59 -5.97 6.79 -3.31
N THR A 60 -6.80 5.81 -2.94
CA THR A 60 -7.66 5.84 -1.77
C THR A 60 -7.19 4.80 -0.77
N GLY A 61 -6.95 5.21 0.45
CA GLY A 61 -6.60 4.32 1.55
C GLY A 61 -7.81 4.06 2.46
N TYR A 62 -7.98 2.83 2.90
CA TYR A 62 -8.98 2.43 3.89
C TYR A 62 -8.32 1.58 4.97
N SER A 63 -8.33 2.04 6.22
CA SER A 63 -7.66 1.36 7.32
C SER A 63 -8.08 1.94 8.68
N LEU A 64 -7.75 1.23 9.74
CA LEU A 64 -7.73 1.77 11.09
C LEU A 64 -6.66 2.87 11.21
N ASN A 65 -6.69 3.62 12.32
CA ASN A 65 -5.62 4.56 12.65
C ASN A 65 -4.25 3.86 12.68
N PRO A 66 -3.14 4.60 12.47
CA PRO A 66 -1.80 4.05 12.59
C PRO A 66 -1.63 3.30 13.91
N PRO A 67 -1.05 2.08 13.89
CA PRO A 67 -0.95 1.24 15.08
C PRO A 67 0.10 1.71 16.10
N THR A 68 0.97 2.62 15.68
CA THR A 68 2.08 3.14 16.49
C THR A 68 2.24 4.64 16.32
N GLU A 69 2.80 5.30 17.33
CA GLU A 69 3.26 6.68 17.25
C GLU A 69 4.69 6.75 17.83
N PRO A 70 5.69 7.17 17.06
CA PRO A 70 5.58 7.65 15.66
C PRO A 70 5.25 6.51 14.67
N SER A 71 4.59 6.87 13.58
CA SER A 71 4.30 5.97 12.46
C SER A 71 4.92 6.48 11.16
N VAL A 72 5.23 5.57 10.23
CA VAL A 72 5.72 5.97 8.90
C VAL A 72 4.68 6.83 8.17
N TYR A 73 3.40 6.53 8.38
CA TYR A 73 2.29 7.31 7.85
C TYR A 73 2.34 8.78 8.28
N GLY A 74 2.55 9.02 9.58
CA GLY A 74 2.71 10.37 10.12
C GLY A 74 4.02 11.05 9.69
N LEU A 75 5.14 10.30 9.72
CA LEU A 75 6.46 10.85 9.34
C LEU A 75 6.52 11.28 7.86
N LEU A 76 5.79 10.62 6.98
CA LEU A 76 5.70 10.99 5.57
C LEU A 76 4.57 12.01 5.27
N ASP A 77 3.90 12.51 6.30
CA ASP A 77 2.78 13.45 6.18
C ASP A 77 1.75 13.01 5.12
N MET A 78 1.37 11.74 5.20
CA MET A 78 0.50 11.13 4.18
C MET A 78 -0.90 11.73 4.16
N GLU A 79 -1.35 12.33 5.25
CA GLU A 79 -2.64 13.04 5.31
C GLU A 79 -2.68 14.23 4.35
N ASN A 80 -1.56 14.93 4.17
CA ASN A 80 -1.43 16.10 3.30
C ASN A 80 -0.84 15.76 1.92
N SER A 81 -0.64 14.48 1.62
CA SER A 81 0.03 14.04 0.39
C SER A 81 -0.84 14.12 -0.87
N GLY A 82 -2.14 14.37 -0.73
CA GLY A 82 -3.10 14.40 -1.83
C GLY A 82 -3.81 13.07 -2.09
N MET A 83 -3.53 12.01 -1.30
CA MET A 83 -4.34 10.81 -1.31
C MET A 83 -5.64 10.99 -0.51
N THR A 84 -6.67 10.22 -0.86
CA THR A 84 -7.88 10.13 -0.05
C THR A 84 -7.66 9.07 1.04
N SER A 85 -7.79 9.47 2.29
CA SER A 85 -7.67 8.55 3.43
C SER A 85 -9.01 8.42 4.14
N VAL A 86 -9.49 7.19 4.25
CA VAL A 86 -10.73 6.84 4.98
C VAL A 86 -10.36 5.95 6.15
N ILE A 87 -10.67 6.41 7.35
CA ILE A 87 -10.47 5.61 8.56
C ILE A 87 -11.71 4.74 8.79
N GLY A 88 -11.48 3.44 8.84
CA GLY A 88 -12.53 2.45 9.03
C GLY A 88 -11.97 1.04 9.22
N ASP A 89 -12.82 0.16 9.71
CA ASP A 89 -12.49 -1.25 9.92
C ASP A 89 -12.90 -2.08 8.70
N VAL A 90 -12.04 -2.96 8.23
CA VAL A 90 -12.34 -3.85 7.08
C VAL A 90 -13.48 -4.83 7.38
N ARG A 91 -13.82 -5.03 8.65
CA ARG A 91 -14.97 -5.81 9.10
C ARG A 91 -16.29 -5.06 8.99
N ASP A 92 -16.25 -3.74 8.86
CA ASP A 92 -17.44 -2.92 8.60
C ASP A 92 -17.78 -2.94 7.11
N LEU A 93 -18.56 -3.95 6.73
CA LEU A 93 -18.97 -4.16 5.34
C LEU A 93 -19.74 -2.97 4.76
N ALA A 94 -20.58 -2.33 5.56
CA ALA A 94 -21.42 -1.22 5.08
C ALA A 94 -20.55 0.00 4.73
N GLN A 95 -19.59 0.35 5.60
CA GLN A 95 -18.66 1.44 5.32
C GLN A 95 -17.73 1.13 4.14
N LEU A 96 -17.23 -0.11 4.09
CA LEU A 96 -16.36 -0.55 3.00
C LEU A 96 -17.10 -0.49 1.65
N HIS A 97 -18.36 -0.95 1.61
CA HIS A 97 -19.19 -0.91 0.41
C HIS A 97 -19.39 0.53 -0.11
N LYS A 98 -19.66 1.46 0.81
CA LYS A 98 -19.77 2.88 0.49
C LYS A 98 -18.50 3.43 -0.13
N VAL A 99 -17.32 3.08 0.41
CA VAL A 99 -16.03 3.50 -0.14
C VAL A 99 -15.83 2.95 -1.56
N PHE A 100 -16.22 1.70 -1.83
CA PHE A 100 -16.16 1.13 -3.17
C PHE A 100 -17.08 1.86 -4.15
N GLU A 101 -18.30 2.20 -3.74
CA GLU A 101 -19.25 2.95 -4.58
C GLU A 101 -18.76 4.37 -4.88
N GLU A 102 -18.16 5.06 -3.90
CA GLU A 102 -17.69 6.43 -4.06
C GLU A 102 -16.40 6.53 -4.87
N THR A 103 -15.52 5.54 -4.77
CA THR A 103 -14.19 5.57 -5.39
C THR A 103 -14.11 4.80 -6.69
N GLU A 104 -15.03 3.86 -6.93
CA GLU A 104 -15.05 2.99 -8.11
C GLU A 104 -13.65 2.49 -8.49
N PRO A 105 -12.94 1.77 -7.61
CA PRO A 105 -11.55 1.40 -7.82
C PRO A 105 -11.41 0.42 -8.99
N GLU A 106 -10.40 0.63 -9.83
CA GLU A 106 -10.02 -0.30 -10.89
C GLU A 106 -9.09 -1.39 -10.36
N ILE A 107 -8.33 -1.08 -9.30
CA ILE A 107 -7.38 -1.98 -8.66
C ILE A 107 -7.59 -1.91 -7.15
N VAL A 108 -7.62 -3.07 -6.51
CA VAL A 108 -7.69 -3.18 -5.04
C VAL A 108 -6.46 -3.93 -4.55
N LEU A 109 -5.73 -3.31 -3.63
CA LEU A 109 -4.57 -3.91 -2.95
C LEU A 109 -4.89 -4.08 -1.48
N HIS A 110 -5.16 -5.32 -1.08
CA HIS A 110 -5.60 -5.64 0.28
C HIS A 110 -4.40 -5.99 1.17
N LEU A 111 -4.01 -5.06 2.06
CA LEU A 111 -2.91 -5.23 3.01
C LEU A 111 -3.38 -5.16 4.47
N ALA A 112 -4.67 -4.92 4.69
CA ALA A 112 -5.23 -4.94 6.03
C ALA A 112 -5.20 -6.37 6.58
N ALA A 113 -4.53 -6.55 7.71
CA ALA A 113 -4.47 -7.81 8.43
C ALA A 113 -4.06 -7.55 9.88
N GLN A 114 -4.28 -8.52 10.76
CA GLN A 114 -3.65 -8.57 12.07
C GLN A 114 -2.33 -9.36 11.94
N PRO A 115 -1.15 -8.71 11.86
CA PRO A 115 0.11 -9.37 11.50
C PRO A 115 0.88 -9.95 12.69
N ILE A 116 0.44 -9.66 13.93
CA ILE A 116 1.18 -10.02 15.14
C ILE A 116 0.82 -11.44 15.56
N VAL A 117 1.74 -12.38 15.35
CA VAL A 117 1.54 -13.80 15.64
C VAL A 117 1.09 -14.04 17.09
N ARG A 118 1.70 -13.38 18.06
CA ARG A 118 1.31 -13.52 19.46
C ARG A 118 -0.14 -13.14 19.71
N ASP A 119 -0.61 -12.09 19.06
CA ASP A 119 -1.98 -11.61 19.24
C ASP A 119 -2.98 -12.50 18.50
N SER A 120 -2.57 -13.17 17.42
CA SER A 120 -3.42 -14.16 16.73
C SER A 120 -3.76 -15.37 17.60
N TYR A 121 -2.88 -15.75 18.50
CA TYR A 121 -3.16 -16.80 19.50
C TYR A 121 -4.09 -16.32 20.62
N ARG A 122 -4.03 -15.04 20.97
CA ARG A 122 -4.88 -14.48 22.03
C ARG A 122 -6.28 -14.16 21.52
N GLU A 123 -6.36 -13.67 20.29
CA GLU A 123 -7.60 -13.24 19.64
C GLU A 123 -7.77 -13.85 18.24
N PRO A 124 -7.97 -15.17 18.16
CA PRO A 124 -8.04 -15.86 16.87
C PRO A 124 -9.25 -15.43 16.02
N VAL A 125 -10.40 -15.13 16.64
CA VAL A 125 -11.61 -14.67 15.94
C VAL A 125 -11.34 -13.34 15.26
N TYR A 126 -10.81 -12.37 16.00
CA TYR A 126 -10.42 -11.07 15.44
C TYR A 126 -9.43 -11.20 14.27
N THR A 127 -8.46 -12.10 14.42
CA THR A 127 -7.47 -12.34 13.37
C THR A 127 -8.12 -12.87 12.09
N TYR A 128 -9.05 -13.82 12.21
CA TYR A 128 -9.78 -14.35 11.05
C TYR A 128 -10.72 -13.33 10.40
N GLU A 129 -11.37 -12.49 11.19
CA GLU A 129 -12.29 -11.47 10.69
C GLU A 129 -11.59 -10.34 9.94
N THR A 130 -10.29 -10.14 10.18
CA THR A 130 -9.48 -9.07 9.57
C THR A 130 -8.59 -9.53 8.42
N MET A 131 -8.63 -10.81 8.06
CA MET A 131 -7.83 -11.37 6.95
C MET A 131 -8.67 -11.50 5.64
#